data_7d4a4bfaef659ec4869e7e43379a7e72
#
_entry.id   7d4a4bfaef659ec4869e7e43379a7e72
#
_cell.length_a   1.000
_cell.length_b   1.000
_cell.length_c   1.000
_cell.angle_alpha   90.00
_cell.angle_beta   90.00
_cell.angle_gamma   90.00
#
_symmetry.space_group_name_H-M   'P 1'
#
loop_
_entity.id
_entity.type
_entity.pdbx_description
1 polymer ?
#
loop_
_entity_poly.entity_id
_entity_poly.type
_entity_poly.pdbx_seq_one_letter_code
_entity_poly.pdbx_strand_id
1 'polypeptide(L)'
;TGLIVLKVIKNKEGRKIMEEMTKLIEEVETTLAPFFKDIEKTALINQEKVLDAFHHVKATESDLQGSTGYGYDDFGRDHLEEIYAHTFKAEDALVRPQIISGTHAITLALQSTLKYGDELLYITGSPYDTLLEVIGVNGNGIESLKEHGVHYNEVKLNNGKIDIPSVLSAINEKTKVVAIQRSKGYDQRPSIPVDEIEEAIDTIKTQHPNVIIFVDNCYGEFVEDKEPIEVGADLIAGSLIKNPGGGLAKIGGYIAGRKDLIERCGYRLTAPGIGKEAGASLNSLQEMYQGFFLAPHV
;
A
#
# COMPACT_ATOMS: atom_id res chain seq x y z
N THR A 1 14.90 -12.41 -32.35
CA THR A 1 13.69 -13.18 -31.93
C THR A 1 12.56 -13.04 -32.99
N GLY A 2 12.27 -11.86 -33.52
CA GLY A 2 11.20 -11.63 -34.50
C GLY A 2 11.38 -12.38 -35.83
N LEU A 3 12.63 -12.61 -36.30
CA LEU A 3 12.91 -13.33 -37.55
C LEU A 3 12.64 -14.85 -37.46
N ILE A 4 12.75 -15.42 -36.25
CA ILE A 4 12.47 -16.86 -36.02
C ILE A 4 10.96 -17.09 -35.99
N VAL A 5 10.19 -16.23 -35.38
CA VAL A 5 8.71 -16.29 -35.33
C VAL A 5 8.14 -16.17 -36.75
N LEU A 6 8.63 -15.23 -37.57
CA LEU A 6 8.23 -15.07 -38.97
C LEU A 6 8.59 -16.28 -39.89
N LYS A 7 9.66 -17.05 -39.58
CA LYS A 7 10.00 -18.28 -40.29
C LYS A 7 9.10 -19.44 -39.88
N VAL A 8 8.67 -19.55 -38.65
CA VAL A 8 7.76 -20.60 -38.15
C VAL A 8 6.38 -20.44 -38.81
N ILE A 9 5.87 -19.21 -38.92
CA ILE A 9 4.54 -18.94 -39.52
C ILE A 9 4.49 -19.24 -41.03
N LYS A 10 5.63 -19.35 -41.74
CA LYS A 10 5.67 -19.54 -43.20
C LYS A 10 5.56 -20.97 -43.66
N ASN A 11 5.70 -21.98 -42.79
CA ASN A 11 5.53 -23.37 -43.22
C ASN A 11 4.18 -23.96 -42.74
N LYS A 12 3.69 -25.03 -43.39
CA LYS A 12 2.39 -25.65 -43.05
C LYS A 12 2.29 -26.13 -41.60
N GLU A 13 3.38 -26.62 -41.06
CA GLU A 13 3.47 -27.14 -39.70
C GLU A 13 3.40 -26.01 -38.66
N GLY A 14 4.09 -24.88 -38.89
CA GLY A 14 4.01 -23.70 -38.07
C GLY A 14 2.63 -23.05 -38.04
N ARG A 15 1.89 -23.07 -39.17
CA ARG A 15 0.50 -22.60 -39.21
C ARG A 15 -0.42 -23.49 -38.37
N LYS A 16 -0.26 -24.80 -38.45
CA LYS A 16 -1.06 -25.75 -37.69
C LYS A 16 -0.82 -25.56 -36.17
N ILE A 17 0.45 -25.39 -35.75
CA ILE A 17 0.79 -25.09 -34.35
C ILE A 17 0.13 -23.79 -33.88
N MET A 18 0.16 -22.73 -34.71
CA MET A 18 -0.49 -21.46 -34.36
C MET A 18 -2.00 -21.60 -34.23
N GLU A 19 -2.66 -22.37 -35.11
CA GLU A 19 -4.10 -22.64 -35.03
C GLU A 19 -4.46 -23.44 -33.77
N GLU A 20 -3.66 -24.44 -33.41
CA GLU A 20 -3.84 -25.21 -32.16
C GLU A 20 -3.63 -24.35 -30.93
N MET A 21 -2.60 -23.48 -30.91
CA MET A 21 -2.35 -22.53 -29.86
C MET A 21 -3.49 -21.52 -29.72
N THR A 22 -4.01 -20.97 -30.84
CA THR A 22 -5.14 -20.04 -30.81
C THR A 22 -6.37 -20.68 -30.19
N LYS A 23 -6.70 -21.91 -30.59
CA LYS A 23 -7.84 -22.65 -29.99
C LYS A 23 -7.66 -22.87 -28.50
N LEU A 24 -6.44 -23.26 -28.06
CA LEU A 24 -6.15 -23.43 -26.65
C LEU A 24 -6.33 -22.11 -25.87
N ILE A 25 -5.86 -20.98 -26.43
CA ILE A 25 -6.06 -19.66 -25.83
C ILE A 25 -7.55 -19.34 -25.70
N GLU A 26 -8.35 -19.54 -26.77
CA GLU A 26 -9.79 -19.30 -26.77
C GLU A 26 -10.54 -20.17 -25.72
N GLU A 27 -10.14 -21.43 -25.58
CA GLU A 27 -10.69 -22.36 -24.57
C GLU A 27 -10.36 -21.87 -23.14
N VAL A 28 -9.11 -21.46 -22.90
CA VAL A 28 -8.66 -20.93 -21.60
C VAL A 28 -9.37 -19.61 -21.30
N GLU A 29 -9.44 -18.67 -22.23
CA GLU A 29 -10.15 -17.39 -22.07
C GLU A 29 -11.63 -17.61 -21.74
N THR A 30 -12.28 -18.56 -22.43
CA THR A 30 -13.69 -18.93 -22.14
C THR A 30 -13.85 -19.44 -20.70
N THR A 31 -12.90 -20.26 -20.24
CA THR A 31 -12.90 -20.80 -18.88
C THR A 31 -12.66 -19.71 -17.82
N LEU A 32 -11.82 -18.73 -18.14
CA LEU A 32 -11.46 -17.62 -17.25
C LEU A 32 -12.46 -16.45 -17.28
N ALA A 33 -13.34 -16.38 -18.28
CA ALA A 33 -14.29 -15.28 -18.46
C ALA A 33 -15.09 -14.91 -17.18
N PRO A 34 -15.57 -15.87 -16.36
CA PRO A 34 -16.24 -15.52 -15.10
C PRO A 34 -15.32 -14.79 -14.10
N PHE A 35 -14.08 -15.22 -14.00
CA PHE A 35 -13.09 -14.58 -13.10
C PHE A 35 -12.74 -13.17 -13.58
N PHE A 36 -12.56 -12.96 -14.88
CA PHE A 36 -12.33 -11.62 -15.45
C PHE A 36 -13.49 -10.69 -15.17
N LYS A 37 -14.73 -11.19 -15.26
CA LYS A 37 -15.92 -10.39 -14.95
C LYS A 37 -15.97 -9.95 -13.49
N ASP A 38 -15.53 -10.78 -12.55
CA ASP A 38 -15.48 -10.42 -11.14
C ASP A 38 -14.38 -9.36 -10.90
N ILE A 39 -13.21 -9.50 -11.55
CA ILE A 39 -12.13 -8.50 -11.51
C ILE A 39 -12.61 -7.17 -12.10
N GLU A 40 -13.28 -7.19 -13.26
CA GLU A 40 -13.84 -5.98 -13.88
C GLU A 40 -14.85 -5.27 -12.98
N LYS A 41 -15.66 -6.03 -12.24
CA LYS A 41 -16.60 -5.47 -11.27
C LYS A 41 -15.88 -4.77 -10.12
N THR A 42 -14.86 -5.40 -9.54
CA THR A 42 -14.03 -4.79 -8.50
C THR A 42 -13.32 -3.53 -9.02
N ALA A 43 -12.76 -3.59 -10.23
CA ALA A 43 -12.15 -2.44 -10.87
C ALA A 43 -13.14 -1.28 -11.06
N LEU A 44 -14.38 -1.56 -11.48
CA LEU A 44 -15.42 -0.54 -11.63
C LEU A 44 -15.79 0.13 -10.30
N ILE A 45 -15.99 -0.65 -9.24
CA ILE A 45 -16.31 -0.13 -7.90
C ILE A 45 -15.19 0.81 -7.42
N ASN A 46 -13.93 0.39 -7.56
CA ASN A 46 -12.80 1.20 -7.16
C ASN A 46 -12.61 2.43 -8.06
N GLN A 47 -12.89 2.31 -9.36
CA GLN A 47 -12.86 3.45 -10.28
C GLN A 47 -13.89 4.52 -9.91
N GLU A 48 -15.08 4.11 -9.48
CA GLU A 48 -16.11 5.04 -8.99
C GLU A 48 -15.63 5.79 -7.75
N LYS A 49 -14.97 5.11 -6.78
CA LYS A 49 -14.38 5.76 -5.60
C LYS A 49 -13.29 6.77 -5.98
N VAL A 50 -12.41 6.42 -6.90
CA VAL A 50 -11.36 7.32 -7.39
C VAL A 50 -11.97 8.52 -8.10
N LEU A 51 -12.93 8.31 -9.00
CA LEU A 51 -13.60 9.38 -9.73
C LEU A 51 -14.34 10.34 -8.78
N ASP A 52 -15.01 9.80 -7.76
CA ASP A 52 -15.67 10.61 -6.71
C ASP A 52 -14.67 11.47 -5.95
N ALA A 53 -13.50 10.94 -5.61
CA ALA A 53 -12.43 11.69 -4.96
C ALA A 53 -11.89 12.85 -5.83
N PHE A 54 -11.70 12.62 -7.14
CA PHE A 54 -11.31 13.68 -8.07
C PHE A 54 -12.38 14.78 -8.18
N HIS A 55 -13.66 14.40 -8.20
CA HIS A 55 -14.77 15.35 -8.18
C HIS A 55 -14.86 16.12 -6.85
N HIS A 56 -14.57 15.45 -5.73
CA HIS A 56 -14.60 16.06 -4.40
C HIS A 56 -13.65 17.26 -4.30
N VAL A 57 -12.40 17.09 -4.73
CA VAL A 57 -11.41 18.19 -4.76
C VAL A 57 -11.57 19.13 -5.97
N LYS A 58 -12.50 18.80 -6.90
CA LYS A 58 -12.67 19.52 -8.16
C LYS A 58 -11.38 19.62 -8.97
N ALA A 59 -10.69 18.48 -9.09
CA ALA A 59 -9.40 18.39 -9.76
C ALA A 59 -9.41 19.04 -11.15
N THR A 60 -8.39 19.84 -11.45
CA THR A 60 -8.24 20.59 -12.69
C THR A 60 -6.84 20.43 -13.26
N GLU A 61 -6.61 20.92 -14.47
CA GLU A 61 -5.27 20.93 -15.10
C GLU A 61 -4.22 21.69 -14.24
N SER A 62 -4.64 22.70 -13.48
CA SER A 62 -3.75 23.42 -12.60
C SER A 62 -3.16 22.60 -11.46
N ASP A 63 -3.85 21.55 -11.01
CA ASP A 63 -3.35 20.63 -9.99
C ASP A 63 -2.17 19.79 -10.48
N LEU A 64 -2.00 19.66 -11.80
CA LEU A 64 -0.89 18.93 -12.39
C LEU A 64 0.41 19.74 -12.44
N GLN A 65 0.33 21.04 -12.14
CA GLN A 65 1.48 21.94 -12.11
C GLN A 65 2.21 21.75 -10.78
N GLY A 66 3.47 21.37 -10.88
CA GLY A 66 4.29 21.19 -9.69
C GLY A 66 4.82 22.52 -9.12
N SER A 67 5.28 22.47 -7.89
CA SER A 67 5.99 23.55 -7.23
C SER A 67 7.50 23.29 -7.16
N THR A 68 8.27 24.33 -6.85
CA THR A 68 9.71 24.28 -6.62
C THR A 68 10.07 24.96 -5.29
N GLY A 69 11.33 24.87 -4.88
CA GLY A 69 11.78 25.47 -3.63
C GLY A 69 11.21 24.75 -2.41
N TYR A 70 10.64 25.48 -1.48
CA TYR A 70 10.05 24.88 -0.27
C TYR A 70 8.71 24.18 -0.53
N GLY A 71 8.01 24.52 -1.61
CA GLY A 71 6.71 23.94 -1.96
C GLY A 71 5.60 24.32 -0.99
N TYR A 72 5.65 25.51 -0.37
CA TYR A 72 4.51 26.05 0.36
C TYR A 72 3.37 26.35 -0.62
N ASP A 73 2.12 26.10 -0.19
CA ASP A 73 0.91 26.30 -1.00
C ASP A 73 0.92 25.52 -2.33
N ASP A 74 1.50 24.32 -2.33
CA ASP A 74 1.43 23.40 -3.48
C ASP A 74 0.06 22.76 -3.53
N PHE A 75 -0.91 23.44 -4.16
CA PHE A 75 -2.30 22.98 -4.24
C PHE A 75 -2.44 21.60 -4.90
N GLY A 76 -1.64 21.32 -5.93
CA GLY A 76 -1.69 20.02 -6.61
C GLY A 76 -1.26 18.88 -5.67
N ARG A 77 -0.24 19.10 -4.85
CA ARG A 77 0.16 18.16 -3.81
C ARG A 77 -0.96 17.95 -2.77
N ASP A 78 -1.50 19.05 -2.28
CA ASP A 78 -2.49 19.02 -1.21
C ASP A 78 -3.79 18.34 -1.68
N HIS A 79 -4.27 18.64 -2.89
CA HIS A 79 -5.40 17.95 -3.50
C HIS A 79 -5.12 16.45 -3.77
N LEU A 80 -3.89 16.09 -4.19
CA LEU A 80 -3.53 14.68 -4.36
C LEU A 80 -3.62 13.91 -3.04
N GLU A 81 -3.13 14.49 -1.95
CA GLU A 81 -3.24 13.90 -0.61
C GLU A 81 -4.71 13.75 -0.18
N GLU A 82 -5.55 14.75 -0.47
CA GLU A 82 -6.99 14.69 -0.20
C GLU A 82 -7.70 13.63 -1.06
N ILE A 83 -7.32 13.48 -2.34
CA ILE A 83 -7.81 12.40 -3.22
C ILE A 83 -7.51 11.01 -2.62
N TYR A 84 -6.28 10.79 -2.14
CA TYR A 84 -5.93 9.52 -1.48
C TYR A 84 -6.71 9.31 -0.19
N ALA A 85 -6.80 10.32 0.67
CA ALA A 85 -7.56 10.25 1.91
C ALA A 85 -9.03 9.91 1.63
N HIS A 86 -9.67 10.61 0.68
CA HIS A 86 -11.06 10.39 0.31
C HIS A 86 -11.28 8.99 -0.27
N THR A 87 -10.42 8.54 -1.18
CA THR A 87 -10.53 7.22 -1.83
C THR A 87 -10.40 6.08 -0.82
N PHE A 88 -9.43 6.15 0.09
CA PHE A 88 -9.17 5.13 1.10
C PHE A 88 -10.00 5.30 2.39
N LYS A 89 -10.89 6.32 2.44
CA LYS A 89 -11.70 6.67 3.62
C LYS A 89 -10.86 6.98 4.86
N ALA A 90 -9.67 7.55 4.64
CA ALA A 90 -8.79 8.04 5.68
C ALA A 90 -9.15 9.48 6.08
N GLU A 91 -8.74 9.90 7.29
CA GLU A 91 -8.90 11.28 7.75
C GLU A 91 -7.90 12.23 7.07
N ASP A 92 -6.71 11.72 6.73
CA ASP A 92 -5.64 12.49 6.08
C ASP A 92 -4.66 11.55 5.37
N ALA A 93 -3.81 12.08 4.50
CA ALA A 93 -2.76 11.34 3.81
C ALA A 93 -1.50 12.17 3.57
N LEU A 94 -0.38 11.47 3.32
CA LEU A 94 0.86 11.98 2.72
C LEU A 94 1.10 11.22 1.43
N VAL A 95 1.26 11.92 0.32
CA VAL A 95 1.55 11.35 -1.00
C VAL A 95 2.67 12.15 -1.65
N ARG A 96 3.89 11.63 -1.59
CA ARG A 96 5.09 12.44 -1.85
C ARG A 96 6.15 11.71 -2.67
N PRO A 97 6.80 12.40 -3.63
CA PRO A 97 7.99 11.88 -4.27
C PRO A 97 9.18 11.78 -3.30
N GLN A 98 9.20 12.57 -2.21
CA GLN A 98 10.21 12.53 -1.14
C GLN A 98 10.11 11.27 -0.28
N ILE A 99 8.99 10.57 -0.30
CA ILE A 99 8.86 9.21 0.25
C ILE A 99 9.34 8.25 -0.85
N ILE A 100 10.63 7.99 -0.90
CA ILE A 100 11.33 7.40 -2.06
C ILE A 100 10.99 5.92 -2.36
N SER A 101 10.26 5.24 -1.47
CA SER A 101 9.92 3.82 -1.64
C SER A 101 8.81 3.39 -0.68
N GLY A 102 8.22 2.21 -0.91
CA GLY A 102 7.32 1.58 0.04
C GLY A 102 7.98 1.30 1.39
N THR A 103 9.22 0.80 1.39
CA THR A 103 9.98 0.61 2.63
C THR A 103 10.16 1.91 3.40
N HIS A 104 10.43 3.03 2.71
CA HIS A 104 10.52 4.34 3.36
C HIS A 104 9.16 4.77 3.93
N ALA A 105 8.05 4.57 3.20
CA ALA A 105 6.71 4.87 3.70
C ALA A 105 6.38 4.10 4.98
N ILE A 106 6.65 2.79 4.98
CA ILE A 106 6.43 1.92 6.15
C ILE A 106 7.34 2.33 7.31
N THR A 107 8.63 2.55 7.05
CA THR A 107 9.60 3.01 8.06
C THR A 107 9.15 4.33 8.69
N LEU A 108 8.73 5.27 7.86
CA LEU A 108 8.25 6.58 8.30
C LEU A 108 7.00 6.45 9.19
N ALA A 109 6.04 5.62 8.80
CA ALA A 109 4.83 5.34 9.58
C ALA A 109 5.18 4.73 10.95
N LEU A 110 6.03 3.70 10.98
CA LEU A 110 6.44 3.03 12.21
C LEU A 110 7.23 3.95 13.14
N GLN A 111 8.23 4.67 12.62
CA GLN A 111 9.05 5.60 13.40
C GLN A 111 8.27 6.82 13.92
N SER A 112 7.16 7.17 13.28
CA SER A 112 6.28 8.28 13.73
C SER A 112 5.35 7.86 14.85
N THR A 113 5.05 6.56 14.97
CA THR A 113 4.11 6.00 15.94
C THR A 113 4.80 5.40 17.16
N LEU A 114 5.98 4.79 16.97
CA LEU A 114 6.73 4.08 18.01
C LEU A 114 7.73 4.98 18.71
N LYS A 115 7.91 4.76 20.02
CA LYS A 115 8.88 5.45 20.88
C LYS A 115 9.73 4.43 21.62
N TYR A 116 10.77 4.92 22.27
CA TYR A 116 11.58 4.13 23.19
C TYR A 116 10.70 3.40 24.22
N GLY A 117 10.85 2.09 24.34
CA GLY A 117 10.11 1.22 25.23
C GLY A 117 8.81 0.65 24.69
N ASP A 118 8.29 1.18 23.57
CA ASP A 118 7.13 0.62 22.87
C ASP A 118 7.45 -0.71 22.20
N GLU A 119 6.43 -1.51 21.93
CA GLU A 119 6.52 -2.77 21.18
C GLU A 119 5.77 -2.67 19.86
N LEU A 120 6.43 -3.17 18.79
CA LEU A 120 5.86 -3.48 17.50
C LEU A 120 5.56 -4.97 17.44
N LEU A 121 4.28 -5.34 17.27
CA LEU A 121 3.83 -6.72 17.12
C LEU A 121 3.34 -6.96 15.69
N TYR A 122 4.06 -7.79 14.91
CA TYR A 122 3.58 -8.30 13.63
C TYR A 122 2.68 -9.51 13.83
N ILE A 123 1.50 -9.54 13.20
CA ILE A 123 0.51 -10.62 13.37
C ILE A 123 0.31 -11.49 12.12
N THR A 124 1.11 -11.26 11.10
CA THR A 124 1.14 -12.05 9.86
C THR A 124 2.47 -12.78 9.64
N GLY A 125 3.19 -13.06 10.75
CA GLY A 125 4.55 -13.58 10.74
C GLY A 125 5.58 -12.50 10.44
N SER A 126 6.81 -12.90 10.14
CA SER A 126 7.89 -11.98 9.82
C SER A 126 7.58 -11.14 8.58
N PRO A 127 7.81 -9.83 8.60
CA PRO A 127 7.71 -9.01 7.40
C PRO A 127 8.86 -9.34 6.42
N TYR A 128 8.80 -8.74 5.23
CA TYR A 128 9.81 -8.96 4.19
C TYR A 128 11.21 -8.47 4.60
N ASP A 129 12.24 -9.01 3.92
CA ASP A 129 13.66 -8.91 4.32
C ASP A 129 14.14 -7.50 4.65
N THR A 130 13.90 -6.54 3.77
CA THR A 130 14.35 -5.16 3.98
C THR A 130 13.71 -4.53 5.23
N LEU A 131 12.47 -4.89 5.53
CA LEU A 131 11.81 -4.38 6.74
C LEU A 131 12.33 -5.04 8.01
N LEU A 132 12.81 -6.28 7.94
CA LEU A 132 13.51 -6.91 9.06
C LEU A 132 14.80 -6.16 9.41
N GLU A 133 15.47 -5.56 8.43
CA GLU A 133 16.64 -4.68 8.68
C GLU A 133 16.21 -3.37 9.34
N VAL A 134 15.11 -2.73 8.88
CA VAL A 134 14.54 -1.54 9.52
C VAL A 134 14.18 -1.80 10.99
N ILE A 135 13.64 -2.99 11.28
CA ILE A 135 13.31 -3.40 12.64
C ILE A 135 14.58 -3.69 13.46
N GLY A 136 15.65 -4.17 12.82
CA GLY A 136 16.90 -4.59 13.48
C GLY A 136 16.88 -6.07 13.90
N VAL A 137 16.12 -6.91 13.19
CA VAL A 137 16.18 -8.37 13.32
C VAL A 137 17.35 -8.91 12.52
N ASN A 138 17.55 -8.36 11.32
CA ASN A 138 18.64 -8.68 10.39
C ASN A 138 19.54 -7.46 10.17
N GLY A 139 20.61 -7.66 9.41
CA GLY A 139 21.54 -6.59 9.03
C GLY A 139 22.48 -6.19 10.17
N ASN A 140 22.98 -4.96 10.13
CA ASN A 140 23.93 -4.43 11.11
C ASN A 140 23.25 -3.69 12.29
N GLY A 141 21.93 -3.53 12.25
CA GLY A 141 21.13 -2.89 13.30
C GLY A 141 21.25 -1.37 13.40
N ILE A 142 22.10 -0.72 12.59
CA ILE A 142 22.32 0.74 12.64
C ILE A 142 21.03 1.47 12.23
N GLU A 143 20.62 2.48 13.03
CA GLU A 143 19.40 3.27 12.83
C GLU A 143 18.10 2.43 12.82
N SER A 144 18.15 1.18 13.29
CA SER A 144 16.99 0.31 13.39
C SER A 144 16.04 0.70 14.53
N LEU A 145 14.80 0.23 14.46
CA LEU A 145 13.83 0.43 15.55
C LEU A 145 14.35 -0.15 16.88
N LYS A 146 15.02 -1.30 16.84
CA LYS A 146 15.62 -1.91 18.05
C LYS A 146 16.74 -1.06 18.63
N GLU A 147 17.60 -0.47 17.80
CA GLU A 147 18.65 0.45 18.29
C GLU A 147 18.04 1.67 18.97
N HIS A 148 16.86 2.14 18.48
CA HIS A 148 16.10 3.21 19.12
C HIS A 148 15.23 2.74 20.30
N GLY A 149 15.43 1.52 20.78
CA GLY A 149 14.79 0.97 21.98
C GLY A 149 13.37 0.48 21.81
N VAL A 150 12.93 0.25 20.58
CA VAL A 150 11.64 -0.37 20.28
C VAL A 150 11.77 -1.89 20.41
N HIS A 151 10.83 -2.52 21.08
CA HIS A 151 10.73 -3.97 21.16
C HIS A 151 10.01 -4.52 19.92
N TYR A 152 10.40 -5.72 19.48
CA TYR A 152 9.77 -6.40 18.35
C TYR A 152 9.33 -7.79 18.77
N ASN A 153 8.13 -8.15 18.36
CA ASN A 153 7.56 -9.48 18.50
C ASN A 153 6.73 -9.83 17.26
N GLU A 154 6.50 -11.12 17.01
CA GLU A 154 5.68 -11.60 15.91
C GLU A 154 4.84 -12.80 16.30
N VAL A 155 3.63 -12.89 15.70
CA VAL A 155 2.75 -14.06 15.75
C VAL A 155 2.64 -14.61 14.33
N LYS A 156 2.92 -15.91 14.19
CA LYS A 156 2.84 -16.60 12.89
C LYS A 156 1.39 -16.90 12.54
N LEU A 157 1.12 -16.96 11.24
CA LEU A 157 -0.17 -17.42 10.76
C LEU A 157 -0.40 -18.90 11.14
N ASN A 158 -1.63 -19.24 11.45
CA ASN A 158 -2.07 -20.60 11.68
C ASN A 158 -2.87 -21.09 10.45
N ASN A 159 -2.33 -22.07 9.72
CA ASN A 159 -2.92 -22.56 8.47
C ASN A 159 -3.22 -21.45 7.45
N GLY A 160 -2.33 -20.46 7.35
CA GLY A 160 -2.45 -19.34 6.42
C GLY A 160 -3.39 -18.21 6.86
N LYS A 161 -3.94 -18.27 8.08
CA LYS A 161 -4.83 -17.27 8.68
C LYS A 161 -4.23 -16.63 9.93
N ILE A 162 -4.68 -15.43 10.26
CA ILE A 162 -4.29 -14.71 11.48
C ILE A 162 -4.76 -15.52 12.71
N ASP A 163 -3.83 -15.88 13.59
CA ASP A 163 -4.12 -16.62 14.83
C ASP A 163 -4.54 -15.65 15.94
N ILE A 164 -5.82 -15.26 15.93
CA ILE A 164 -6.39 -14.30 16.87
C ILE A 164 -6.11 -14.66 18.35
N PRO A 165 -6.31 -15.91 18.83
CA PRO A 165 -5.99 -16.26 20.21
C PRO A 165 -4.52 -16.00 20.57
N SER A 166 -3.60 -16.37 19.69
CA SER A 166 -2.17 -16.13 19.89
C SER A 166 -1.83 -14.63 19.85
N VAL A 167 -2.47 -13.86 18.96
CA VAL A 167 -2.32 -12.40 18.88
C VAL A 167 -2.75 -11.73 20.19
N LEU A 168 -3.95 -12.05 20.70
CA LEU A 168 -4.45 -11.48 21.95
C LEU A 168 -3.55 -11.82 23.14
N SER A 169 -2.99 -13.03 23.17
CA SER A 169 -2.05 -13.46 24.19
C SER A 169 -0.69 -12.76 24.12
N ALA A 170 -0.29 -12.31 22.92
CA ALA A 170 0.98 -11.64 22.70
C ALA A 170 0.92 -10.14 23.01
N ILE A 171 -0.26 -9.50 22.88
CA ILE A 171 -0.45 -8.08 23.20
C ILE A 171 -0.23 -7.85 24.70
N ASN A 172 0.60 -6.87 25.03
CA ASN A 172 0.94 -6.51 26.40
C ASN A 172 0.98 -4.97 26.58
N GLU A 173 1.31 -4.50 27.77
CA GLU A 173 1.29 -3.06 28.10
C GLU A 173 2.25 -2.21 27.24
N LYS A 174 3.27 -2.81 26.64
CA LYS A 174 4.22 -2.12 25.75
C LYS A 174 3.75 -2.12 24.30
N THR A 175 2.83 -3.00 23.92
CA THR A 175 2.36 -3.14 22.54
C THR A 175 1.66 -1.86 22.11
N LYS A 176 2.35 -1.07 21.28
CA LYS A 176 1.86 0.21 20.76
C LYS A 176 1.27 0.06 19.36
N VAL A 177 1.92 -0.74 18.52
CA VAL A 177 1.51 -0.97 17.13
C VAL A 177 1.36 -2.46 16.91
N VAL A 178 0.21 -2.85 16.38
CA VAL A 178 -0.02 -4.16 15.75
C VAL A 178 0.06 -3.96 14.25
N ALA A 179 0.97 -4.68 13.60
CA ALA A 179 1.27 -4.54 12.20
C ALA A 179 0.84 -5.76 11.39
N ILE A 180 0.25 -5.50 10.24
CA ILE A 180 -0.21 -6.49 9.26
C ILE A 180 0.52 -6.25 7.94
N GLN A 181 1.22 -7.25 7.40
CA GLN A 181 1.66 -7.25 6.02
C GLN A 181 0.60 -7.96 5.17
N ARG A 182 -0.17 -7.22 4.39
CA ARG A 182 -1.29 -7.74 3.60
C ARG A 182 -0.82 -8.69 2.50
N SER A 183 0.19 -8.30 1.74
CA SER A 183 0.75 -9.15 0.68
C SER A 183 1.53 -10.33 1.25
N LYS A 184 1.60 -11.41 0.49
CA LYS A 184 2.44 -12.57 0.84
C LYS A 184 3.95 -12.27 0.78
N GLY A 185 4.35 -11.20 0.08
CA GLY A 185 5.75 -10.93 -0.20
C GLY A 185 6.40 -12.08 -0.97
N TYR A 186 7.53 -12.56 -0.48
CA TYR A 186 8.24 -13.73 -1.04
C TYR A 186 7.85 -15.06 -0.35
N ASP A 187 6.95 -15.03 0.63
CA ASP A 187 6.53 -16.19 1.37
C ASP A 187 5.53 -17.06 0.57
N GLN A 188 5.35 -18.32 0.98
CA GLN A 188 4.39 -19.26 0.38
C GLN A 188 3.05 -19.31 1.13
N ARG A 189 2.64 -18.19 1.70
CA ARG A 189 1.35 -18.01 2.35
C ARG A 189 0.36 -17.28 1.42
N PRO A 190 -0.94 -17.34 1.66
CA PRO A 190 -1.88 -16.46 0.96
C PRO A 190 -1.65 -14.98 1.32
N SER A 191 -2.13 -14.07 0.48
CA SER A 191 -2.33 -12.67 0.88
C SER A 191 -3.49 -12.61 1.87
N ILE A 192 -3.50 -11.62 2.76
CA ILE A 192 -4.55 -11.46 3.77
C ILE A 192 -5.68 -10.62 3.16
N PRO A 193 -6.89 -11.17 3.04
CA PRO A 193 -8.05 -10.44 2.53
C PRO A 193 -8.56 -9.42 3.56
N VAL A 194 -9.28 -8.40 3.09
CA VAL A 194 -9.77 -7.32 3.96
C VAL A 194 -10.74 -7.82 5.01
N ASP A 195 -11.57 -8.80 4.71
CA ASP A 195 -12.50 -9.39 5.68
C ASP A 195 -11.77 -10.06 6.87
N GLU A 196 -10.62 -10.70 6.63
CA GLU A 196 -9.79 -11.26 7.70
C GLU A 196 -9.10 -10.17 8.52
N ILE A 197 -8.72 -9.06 7.87
CA ILE A 197 -8.20 -7.87 8.55
C ILE A 197 -9.30 -7.26 9.44
N GLU A 198 -10.54 -7.15 8.96
CA GLU A 198 -11.70 -6.66 9.71
C GLU A 198 -11.94 -7.48 10.98
N GLU A 199 -12.00 -8.81 10.86
CA GLU A 199 -12.17 -9.73 12.01
C GLU A 199 -11.05 -9.54 13.06
N ALA A 200 -9.81 -9.44 12.60
CA ALA A 200 -8.67 -9.22 13.48
C ALA A 200 -8.75 -7.87 14.20
N ILE A 201 -9.05 -6.79 13.47
CA ILE A 201 -9.16 -5.43 14.02
C ILE A 201 -10.27 -5.37 15.07
N ASP A 202 -11.47 -5.84 14.74
CA ASP A 202 -12.63 -5.82 15.63
C ASP A 202 -12.33 -6.52 16.95
N THR A 203 -11.70 -7.69 16.85
CA THR A 203 -11.36 -8.48 18.05
C THR A 203 -10.28 -7.79 18.89
N ILE A 204 -9.22 -7.29 18.25
CA ILE A 204 -8.12 -6.60 18.93
C ILE A 204 -8.63 -5.30 19.58
N LYS A 205 -9.34 -4.46 18.82
CA LYS A 205 -9.82 -3.15 19.32
C LYS A 205 -10.85 -3.29 20.44
N THR A 206 -11.64 -4.36 20.45
CA THR A 206 -12.58 -4.64 21.55
C THR A 206 -11.86 -4.84 22.89
N GLN A 207 -10.68 -5.47 22.89
CA GLN A 207 -9.92 -5.75 24.13
C GLN A 207 -8.80 -4.74 24.37
N HIS A 208 -8.23 -4.18 23.31
CA HIS A 208 -7.08 -3.28 23.33
C HIS A 208 -7.34 -2.03 22.46
N PRO A 209 -8.29 -1.14 22.85
CA PRO A 209 -8.74 -0.01 22.03
C PRO A 209 -7.64 1.01 21.71
N ASN A 210 -6.59 1.07 22.49
CA ASN A 210 -5.50 2.06 22.36
C ASN A 210 -4.34 1.60 21.48
N VAL A 211 -4.33 0.33 21.04
CA VAL A 211 -3.32 -0.19 20.14
C VAL A 211 -3.57 0.38 18.74
N ILE A 212 -2.52 0.83 18.08
CA ILE A 212 -2.58 1.33 16.71
C ILE A 212 -2.47 0.14 15.74
N ILE A 213 -3.44 0.01 14.84
CA ILE A 213 -3.40 -0.98 13.77
C ILE A 213 -2.77 -0.36 12.53
N PHE A 214 -1.61 -0.87 12.15
CA PHE A 214 -0.89 -0.49 10.94
C PHE A 214 -0.96 -1.60 9.89
N VAL A 215 -1.26 -1.25 8.64
CA VAL A 215 -1.26 -2.20 7.52
C VAL A 215 -0.28 -1.76 6.44
N ASP A 216 0.73 -2.60 6.16
CA ASP A 216 1.47 -2.55 4.91
C ASP A 216 0.54 -3.01 3.79
N ASN A 217 0.03 -2.04 3.04
CA ASN A 217 -0.98 -2.25 2.00
C ASN A 217 -0.38 -2.50 0.61
N CYS A 218 0.95 -2.56 0.50
CA CYS A 218 1.63 -2.82 -0.78
C CYS A 218 1.05 -4.04 -1.50
N TYR A 219 0.69 -3.87 -2.77
CA TYR A 219 0.03 -4.85 -3.65
C TYR A 219 -1.42 -5.18 -3.26
N GLY A 220 -1.98 -4.54 -2.23
CA GLY A 220 -3.36 -4.74 -1.82
C GLY A 220 -4.32 -3.67 -2.33
N GLU A 221 -3.80 -2.51 -2.72
CA GLU A 221 -4.61 -1.39 -3.16
C GLU A 221 -5.46 -1.77 -4.38
N PHE A 222 -6.75 -1.50 -4.30
CA PHE A 222 -7.76 -1.76 -5.35
C PHE A 222 -7.98 -3.23 -5.75
N VAL A 223 -7.39 -4.18 -4.99
CA VAL A 223 -7.57 -5.62 -5.26
C VAL A 223 -8.93 -6.13 -4.79
N GLU A 224 -9.49 -5.47 -3.77
CA GLU A 224 -10.82 -5.74 -3.23
C GLU A 224 -11.67 -4.46 -3.27
N ASP A 225 -12.94 -4.55 -2.99
CA ASP A 225 -13.87 -3.40 -2.98
C ASP A 225 -13.78 -2.56 -1.71
N LYS A 226 -13.11 -3.03 -0.67
CA LYS A 226 -12.79 -2.31 0.56
C LYS A 226 -11.29 -2.20 0.77
N GLU A 227 -10.89 -1.12 1.46
CA GLU A 227 -9.51 -0.92 1.91
C GLU A 227 -9.39 -1.09 3.44
N PRO A 228 -8.20 -1.38 3.98
CA PRO A 228 -8.03 -1.65 5.41
C PRO A 228 -8.49 -0.51 6.34
N ILE A 229 -8.44 0.75 5.90
CA ILE A 229 -8.97 1.88 6.69
C ILE A 229 -10.49 1.78 6.83
N GLU A 230 -11.22 1.34 5.79
CA GLU A 230 -12.66 1.20 5.82
C GLU A 230 -13.12 0.18 6.88
N VAL A 231 -12.24 -0.74 7.27
CA VAL A 231 -12.50 -1.78 8.27
C VAL A 231 -11.75 -1.54 9.61
N GLY A 232 -11.29 -0.31 9.84
CA GLY A 232 -10.81 0.13 11.15
C GLY A 232 -9.29 0.14 11.34
N ALA A 233 -8.47 -0.05 10.31
CA ALA A 233 -7.04 0.23 10.41
C ALA A 233 -6.80 1.71 10.70
N ASP A 234 -5.85 2.01 11.61
CA ASP A 234 -5.52 3.37 11.97
C ASP A 234 -4.58 4.04 10.96
N LEU A 235 -3.75 3.24 10.27
CA LEU A 235 -2.73 3.73 9.35
C LEU A 235 -2.39 2.67 8.30
N ILE A 236 -2.30 3.09 7.05
CA ILE A 236 -1.79 2.28 5.94
C ILE A 236 -0.62 2.97 5.26
N ALA A 237 0.25 2.20 4.64
CA ALA A 237 1.34 2.73 3.83
C ALA A 237 1.60 1.85 2.60
N GLY A 238 2.11 2.48 1.55
CA GLY A 238 2.46 1.76 0.33
C GLY A 238 3.34 2.56 -0.63
N SER A 239 3.58 1.99 -1.79
CA SER A 239 4.50 2.49 -2.80
C SER A 239 3.77 2.94 -4.06
N LEU A 240 4.12 4.11 -4.57
CA LEU A 240 3.54 4.63 -5.83
C LEU A 240 4.09 3.93 -7.08
N ILE A 241 5.21 3.20 -6.98
CA ILE A 241 5.69 2.38 -8.12
C ILE A 241 4.96 1.02 -8.22
N LYS A 242 3.95 0.80 -7.37
CA LYS A 242 3.08 -0.39 -7.35
C LYS A 242 1.66 0.01 -7.75
N ASN A 243 0.64 -0.69 -7.24
CA ASN A 243 -0.76 -0.52 -7.61
C ASN A 243 -1.21 0.96 -7.69
N PRO A 244 -1.05 1.80 -6.65
CA PRO A 244 -1.63 3.14 -6.68
C PRO A 244 -0.97 4.10 -7.67
N GLY A 245 0.20 3.76 -8.19
CA GLY A 245 0.85 4.54 -9.24
C GLY A 245 0.44 4.17 -10.66
N GLY A 246 -0.42 3.14 -10.85
CA GLY A 246 -1.00 2.77 -12.14
C GLY A 246 0.02 2.55 -13.25
N GLY A 247 1.24 2.10 -12.92
CA GLY A 247 2.35 1.93 -13.87
C GLY A 247 2.95 3.24 -14.40
N LEU A 248 2.49 4.41 -13.97
CA LEU A 248 2.94 5.73 -14.44
C LEU A 248 3.85 6.44 -13.45
N ALA A 249 3.54 6.41 -12.16
CA ALA A 249 4.37 7.04 -11.14
C ALA A 249 5.74 6.37 -11.07
N LYS A 250 6.81 7.15 -11.25
CA LYS A 250 8.20 6.65 -11.31
C LYS A 250 8.86 6.54 -9.94
N ILE A 251 8.32 7.24 -8.95
CA ILE A 251 8.85 7.33 -7.59
C ILE A 251 7.70 7.70 -6.65
N GLY A 252 7.91 7.51 -5.37
CA GLY A 252 7.02 8.00 -4.35
C GLY A 252 6.45 6.90 -3.47
N GLY A 253 5.87 7.33 -2.37
CA GLY A 253 5.13 6.53 -1.44
C GLY A 253 3.95 7.30 -0.88
N TYR A 254 3.03 6.58 -0.27
CA TYR A 254 1.92 7.17 0.44
C TYR A 254 1.78 6.59 1.86
N ILE A 255 1.21 7.39 2.73
CA ILE A 255 0.75 6.99 4.06
C ILE A 255 -0.62 7.63 4.21
N ALA A 256 -1.64 6.84 4.61
CA ALA A 256 -2.99 7.36 4.83
C ALA A 256 -3.58 6.77 6.11
N GLY A 257 -4.43 7.53 6.81
CA GLY A 257 -5.06 7.08 8.05
C GLY A 257 -5.53 8.22 8.92
N ARG A 258 -5.43 8.02 10.23
CA ARG A 258 -5.81 9.01 11.24
C ARG A 258 -4.97 10.28 11.12
N LYS A 259 -5.62 11.42 11.19
CA LYS A 259 -5.00 12.75 11.05
C LYS A 259 -3.86 12.99 12.03
N ASP A 260 -4.02 12.60 13.29
CA ASP A 260 -2.98 12.78 14.33
C ASP A 260 -1.71 11.96 14.02
N LEU A 261 -1.84 10.81 13.37
CA LEU A 261 -0.72 9.97 12.96
C LEU A 261 -0.06 10.50 11.68
N ILE A 262 -0.86 10.98 10.72
CA ILE A 262 -0.35 11.60 9.49
C ILE A 262 0.43 12.88 9.79
N GLU A 263 -0.04 13.71 10.73
CA GLU A 263 0.69 14.89 11.19
C GLU A 263 2.09 14.51 11.73
N ARG A 264 2.19 13.47 12.54
CA ARG A 264 3.48 12.95 13.04
C ARG A 264 4.38 12.45 11.90
N CYS A 265 3.79 11.76 10.91
CA CYS A 265 4.53 11.35 9.72
C CYS A 265 5.08 12.56 8.95
N GLY A 266 4.30 13.65 8.84
CA GLY A 266 4.75 14.89 8.23
C GLY A 266 5.95 15.50 8.96
N TYR A 267 5.91 15.58 10.30
CA TYR A 267 7.05 16.05 11.10
C TYR A 267 8.29 15.17 10.97
N ARG A 268 8.10 13.87 10.84
CA ARG A 268 9.21 12.92 10.65
C ARG A 268 9.81 12.99 9.25
N LEU A 269 8.97 13.19 8.24
CA LEU A 269 9.39 13.31 6.84
C LEU A 269 10.23 14.57 6.61
N THR A 270 9.87 15.66 7.25
CA THR A 270 10.51 16.98 7.11
C THR A 270 11.22 17.38 8.40
N ALA A 271 10.57 18.19 9.24
CA ALA A 271 11.04 18.52 10.57
C ALA A 271 9.86 18.97 11.44
N PRO A 272 9.96 18.85 12.79
CA PRO A 272 9.04 19.51 13.70
C PRO A 272 8.95 21.01 13.41
N GLY A 273 7.73 21.54 13.28
CA GLY A 273 7.46 22.92 12.92
C GLY A 273 7.34 23.21 11.40
N ILE A 274 7.70 22.25 10.56
CA ILE A 274 7.46 22.31 9.10
C ILE A 274 6.29 21.37 8.72
N GLY A 275 6.41 20.08 9.05
CA GLY A 275 5.34 19.10 8.82
C GLY A 275 4.98 18.94 7.34
N LYS A 276 3.67 18.92 7.07
CA LYS A 276 3.11 18.75 5.72
C LYS A 276 3.24 19.98 4.83
N GLU A 277 3.49 21.17 5.39
CA GLU A 277 3.47 22.44 4.68
C GLU A 277 4.53 22.55 3.59
N ALA A 278 5.67 21.86 3.76
CA ALA A 278 6.77 21.89 2.81
C ALA A 278 6.94 20.58 2.07
N GLY A 279 7.62 20.64 0.94
CA GLY A 279 7.94 19.53 0.05
C GLY A 279 7.45 19.78 -1.37
N ALA A 280 8.29 20.40 -2.18
CA ALA A 280 7.96 20.70 -3.56
C ALA A 280 7.68 19.41 -4.35
N SER A 281 6.59 19.41 -5.11
CA SER A 281 6.19 18.25 -5.93
C SER A 281 6.99 18.13 -7.23
N LEU A 282 7.70 19.21 -7.63
CA LEU A 282 8.48 19.27 -8.86
C LEU A 282 7.59 18.94 -10.08
N ASN A 283 8.03 18.02 -10.95
CA ASN A 283 7.29 17.57 -12.12
C ASN A 283 6.63 16.19 -11.93
N SER A 284 6.36 15.77 -10.68
CA SER A 284 5.85 14.42 -10.39
C SER A 284 4.32 14.32 -10.41
N LEU A 285 3.60 15.42 -10.24
CA LEU A 285 2.14 15.40 -10.03
C LEU A 285 1.38 14.81 -11.20
N GLN A 286 1.71 15.14 -12.44
CA GLN A 286 1.02 14.59 -13.59
C GLN A 286 1.02 13.05 -13.60
N GLU A 287 2.16 12.45 -13.35
CA GLU A 287 2.28 10.98 -13.31
C GLU A 287 1.55 10.37 -12.11
N MET A 288 1.59 11.04 -10.97
CA MET A 288 0.92 10.58 -9.76
C MET A 288 -0.61 10.65 -9.89
N TYR A 289 -1.16 11.75 -10.42
CA TYR A 289 -2.59 11.91 -10.67
C TYR A 289 -3.10 10.90 -11.70
N GLN A 290 -2.44 10.84 -12.87
CA GLN A 290 -2.83 9.93 -13.94
C GLN A 290 -2.66 8.47 -13.51
N GLY A 291 -1.59 8.16 -12.79
CA GLY A 291 -1.34 6.83 -12.26
C GLY A 291 -2.44 6.39 -11.30
N PHE A 292 -2.80 7.23 -10.34
CA PHE A 292 -3.84 6.91 -9.39
C PHE A 292 -5.22 6.79 -10.04
N PHE A 293 -5.52 7.65 -11.02
CA PHE A 293 -6.75 7.56 -11.80
C PHE A 293 -6.88 6.22 -12.54
N LEU A 294 -5.79 5.68 -13.07
CA LEU A 294 -5.77 4.41 -13.80
C LEU A 294 -5.61 3.18 -12.91
N ALA A 295 -5.14 3.36 -11.68
CA ALA A 295 -4.76 2.28 -10.78
C ALA A 295 -5.81 1.16 -10.60
N PRO A 296 -7.13 1.45 -10.51
CA PRO A 296 -8.14 0.40 -10.40
C PRO A 296 -8.19 -0.58 -11.57
N HIS A 297 -7.68 -0.20 -12.75
CA HIS A 297 -7.68 -1.02 -13.96
C HIS A 297 -6.30 -1.63 -14.29
N VAL A 298 -5.24 -1.20 -13.63
CA VAL A 298 -3.87 -1.65 -13.88
C VAL A 298 -3.45 -2.72 -12.87
#